data_12eaae4f781a84abbf6818d214649982
#
_entry.id   12eaae4f781a84abbf6818d214649982
#
_cell.length_a   1.000
_cell.length_b   1.000
_cell.length_c   1.000
_cell.angle_alpha   90.00
_cell.angle_beta   90.00
_cell.angle_gamma   90.00
#
_symmetry.space_group_name_H-M   'P 1'
#
loop_
_entity.id
_entity.type
_entity.pdbx_description
1 polymer ?
#
loop_
_entity_poly.entity_id
_entity_poly.type
_entity_poly.pdbx_seq_one_letter_code
_entity_poly.pdbx_strand_id
1 'polypeptide(L)'
;MKKLIAVAVLAAFSSLPYAAEKDITTDVVVVGQGAAGTAAAFAAAEQGAKVIGLEKKGMVGGTGNFSEGIFAVGSKMQRDYYIPLTKDEAFKKIMNYGHWRSNARLVRAFVDKSADTVEWMQKHGVKFEKLTTNYPGGLYTWHIYQ
;
A
#
# COMPACT_ATOMS: atom_id res chain seq x y z
N MET A 1 -17.79 57.60 17.64
CA MET A 1 -17.07 56.46 18.26
C MET A 1 -17.39 55.09 17.65
N LYS A 2 -18.64 54.76 17.29
CA LYS A 2 -19.01 53.45 16.69
C LYS A 2 -18.37 53.12 15.34
N LYS A 3 -18.05 54.14 14.51
CA LYS A 3 -17.42 53.95 13.18
C LYS A 3 -15.91 53.65 13.23
N LEU A 4 -15.21 54.11 14.27
CA LEU A 4 -13.77 53.84 14.47
C LEU A 4 -13.49 52.41 14.96
N ILE A 5 -14.41 51.81 15.69
CA ILE A 5 -14.26 50.43 16.18
C ILE A 5 -14.39 49.41 15.01
N ALA A 6 -15.28 49.69 14.05
CA ALA A 6 -15.45 48.79 12.88
C ALA A 6 -14.21 48.75 11.98
N VAL A 7 -13.51 49.87 11.80
CA VAL A 7 -12.27 49.93 10.99
C VAL A 7 -11.11 49.21 11.68
N ALA A 8 -11.01 49.27 13.02
CA ALA A 8 -9.97 48.60 13.78
C ALA A 8 -10.12 47.05 13.76
N VAL A 9 -11.35 46.55 13.73
CA VAL A 9 -11.61 45.10 13.65
C VAL A 9 -11.26 44.55 12.24
N LEU A 10 -11.54 45.30 11.16
CA LEU A 10 -11.15 44.89 9.80
C LEU A 10 -9.63 44.88 9.61
N ALA A 11 -8.90 45.83 10.19
CA ALA A 11 -7.45 45.89 10.12
C ALA A 11 -6.75 44.78 10.90
N ALA A 12 -7.38 44.24 11.97
CA ALA A 12 -6.84 43.13 12.76
C ALA A 12 -6.89 41.77 12.01
N PHE A 13 -7.82 41.60 11.08
CA PHE A 13 -7.90 40.37 10.26
C PHE A 13 -6.94 40.35 9.05
N SER A 14 -6.42 41.47 8.64
CA SER A 14 -5.46 41.56 7.52
C SER A 14 -4.01 41.28 7.92
N SER A 15 -3.74 41.08 9.20
CA SER A 15 -2.41 40.75 9.75
C SER A 15 -2.25 39.31 10.24
N LEU A 16 -3.13 38.40 9.84
CA LEU A 16 -2.87 36.97 10.05
C LEU A 16 -1.61 36.62 9.29
N PRO A 17 -0.55 36.10 9.95
CA PRO A 17 0.65 35.71 9.25
C PRO A 17 0.26 34.61 8.24
N TYR A 18 0.34 34.95 6.96
CA TYR A 18 0.33 33.95 5.89
C TYR A 18 1.53 33.05 6.16
N ALA A 19 1.28 31.77 6.47
CA ALA A 19 2.36 30.83 6.70
C ALA A 19 3.27 30.88 5.46
N ALA A 20 4.53 31.22 5.66
CA ALA A 20 5.50 31.28 4.57
C ALA A 20 5.48 29.94 3.82
N GLU A 21 5.17 29.98 2.55
CA GLU A 21 5.20 28.81 1.67
C GLU A 21 6.63 28.29 1.64
N LYS A 22 6.81 27.05 2.06
CA LYS A 22 8.13 26.40 2.08
C LYS A 22 8.22 25.47 0.88
N ASP A 23 9.01 25.87 -0.10
CA ASP A 23 9.34 24.98 -1.21
C ASP A 23 10.25 23.84 -0.72
N ILE A 24 9.86 22.61 -1.06
CA ILE A 24 10.65 21.43 -0.78
C ILE A 24 10.98 20.74 -2.10
N THR A 25 12.27 20.59 -2.40
CA THR A 25 12.74 19.91 -3.59
C THR A 25 13.00 18.43 -3.30
N THR A 26 12.48 17.56 -4.14
CA THR A 26 12.62 16.10 -4.04
C THR A 26 12.64 15.48 -5.44
N ASP A 27 13.14 14.23 -5.55
CA ASP A 27 13.18 13.52 -6.82
C ASP A 27 11.82 12.87 -7.15
N VAL A 28 11.10 12.42 -6.11
CA VAL A 28 9.82 11.71 -6.25
C VAL A 28 8.82 12.21 -5.21
N VAL A 29 7.60 12.51 -5.67
CA VAL A 29 6.45 12.78 -4.78
C VAL A 29 5.45 11.64 -4.93
N VAL A 30 5.12 10.98 -3.83
CA VAL A 30 4.10 9.92 -3.79
C VAL A 30 2.86 10.43 -3.07
N VAL A 31 1.74 10.51 -3.78
CA VAL A 31 0.47 11.00 -3.24
C VAL A 31 -0.40 9.82 -2.78
N GLY A 32 -0.73 9.81 -1.48
CA GLY A 32 -1.45 8.73 -0.82
C GLY A 32 -0.49 7.67 -0.27
N GLN A 33 -0.45 7.54 1.07
CA GLN A 33 0.42 6.60 1.77
C GLN A 33 -0.37 5.37 2.28
N GLY A 34 -1.23 4.81 1.42
CA GLY A 34 -1.76 3.45 1.60
C GLY A 34 -0.71 2.40 1.22
N ALA A 35 -1.05 1.11 1.25
CA ALA A 35 -0.10 0.01 0.97
C ALA A 35 0.68 0.22 -0.34
N ALA A 36 0.01 0.59 -1.43
CA ALA A 36 0.66 0.82 -2.72
C ALA A 36 1.59 2.05 -2.72
N GLY A 37 1.14 3.17 -2.14
CA GLY A 37 1.95 4.39 -2.07
C GLY A 37 3.15 4.22 -1.16
N THR A 38 2.99 3.58 -0.01
CA THR A 38 4.10 3.27 0.90
C THR A 38 5.12 2.36 0.22
N ALA A 39 4.67 1.30 -0.48
CA ALA A 39 5.58 0.42 -1.22
C ALA A 39 6.31 1.16 -2.36
N ALA A 40 5.62 2.04 -3.09
CA ALA A 40 6.23 2.84 -4.16
C ALA A 40 7.28 3.83 -3.61
N ALA A 41 6.95 4.52 -2.51
CA ALA A 41 7.88 5.45 -1.85
C ALA A 41 9.13 4.72 -1.35
N PHE A 42 8.93 3.56 -0.73
CA PHE A 42 10.01 2.74 -0.23
C PHE A 42 10.91 2.23 -1.36
N ALA A 43 10.33 1.67 -2.42
CA ALA A 43 11.07 1.16 -3.57
C ALA A 43 11.86 2.27 -4.29
N ALA A 44 11.33 3.49 -4.38
CA ALA A 44 12.06 4.63 -4.93
C ALA A 44 13.24 5.03 -4.02
N ALA A 45 13.05 5.05 -2.71
CA ALA A 45 14.09 5.36 -1.74
C ALA A 45 15.21 4.30 -1.75
N GLU A 46 14.90 3.01 -1.94
CA GLU A 46 15.89 1.94 -2.10
C GLU A 46 16.82 2.18 -3.31
N GLN A 47 16.33 2.87 -4.34
CA GLN A 47 17.13 3.25 -5.52
C GLN A 47 17.89 4.57 -5.31
N GLY A 48 17.89 5.11 -4.11
CA GLY A 48 18.62 6.33 -3.76
C GLY A 48 17.88 7.64 -4.03
N ALA A 49 16.62 7.60 -4.46
CA ALA A 49 15.83 8.80 -4.69
C ALA A 49 15.43 9.47 -3.36
N LYS A 50 15.44 10.81 -3.35
CA LYS A 50 14.79 11.60 -2.29
C LYS A 50 13.29 11.53 -2.53
N VAL A 51 12.53 11.05 -1.54
CA VAL A 51 11.08 10.82 -1.68
C VAL A 51 10.31 11.61 -0.64
N ILE A 52 9.22 12.24 -1.08
CA ILE A 52 8.21 12.84 -0.20
C ILE A 52 6.90 12.09 -0.39
N GLY A 53 6.38 11.55 0.71
CA GLY A 53 5.05 10.97 0.77
C GLY A 53 4.03 11.97 1.29
N LEU A 54 2.93 12.16 0.56
CA LEU A 54 1.82 13.02 0.96
C LEU A 54 0.62 12.13 1.34
N GLU A 55 0.10 12.34 2.54
CA GLU A 55 -1.11 11.65 3.03
C GLU A 55 -2.09 12.68 3.59
N LYS A 56 -3.35 12.57 3.20
CA LYS A 56 -4.40 13.50 3.65
C LYS A 56 -4.92 13.20 5.07
N LYS A 57 -4.75 11.96 5.54
CA LYS A 57 -5.14 11.54 6.89
C LYS A 57 -3.96 11.72 7.84
N GLY A 58 -4.23 11.82 9.12
CA GLY A 58 -3.19 11.90 10.17
C GLY A 58 -2.39 10.61 10.37
N MET A 59 -2.66 9.56 9.62
CA MET A 59 -2.01 8.26 9.75
C MET A 59 -1.82 7.62 8.37
N VAL A 60 -0.64 7.08 8.13
CA VAL A 60 -0.29 6.31 6.93
C VAL A 60 -0.86 4.88 6.96
N GLY A 61 -0.83 4.16 5.84
CA GLY A 61 -1.23 2.76 5.71
C GLY A 61 -2.59 2.55 5.07
N GLY A 62 -3.53 3.50 5.24
CA GLY A 62 -4.87 3.39 4.65
C GLY A 62 -5.59 2.11 5.07
N THR A 63 -6.23 1.42 4.11
CA THR A 63 -6.86 0.11 4.35
C THR A 63 -5.85 -1.02 4.60
N GLY A 64 -4.58 -0.84 4.27
CA GLY A 64 -3.52 -1.79 4.60
C GLY A 64 -3.39 -2.05 6.11
N ASN A 65 -3.74 -1.07 6.95
CA ASN A 65 -3.71 -1.20 8.41
C ASN A 65 -4.73 -2.22 8.97
N PHE A 66 -5.65 -2.70 8.15
CA PHE A 66 -6.64 -3.72 8.53
C PHE A 66 -6.33 -5.09 7.89
N SER A 67 -5.19 -5.21 7.21
CA SER A 67 -4.78 -6.46 6.58
C SER A 67 -4.16 -7.40 7.60
N GLU A 68 -4.67 -8.62 7.67
CA GLU A 68 -4.11 -9.69 8.52
C GLU A 68 -3.01 -10.49 7.81
N GLY A 69 -2.88 -10.32 6.50
CA GLY A 69 -1.94 -11.08 5.68
C GLY A 69 -1.97 -10.66 4.22
N ILE A 70 -1.24 -11.38 3.40
CA ILE A 70 -1.11 -11.13 1.96
C ILE A 70 -1.26 -12.41 1.15
N PHE A 71 -1.88 -12.30 -0.02
CA PHE A 71 -1.95 -13.36 -1.01
C PHE A 71 -0.60 -13.54 -1.70
N ALA A 72 -0.14 -14.80 -1.80
CA ALA A 72 0.94 -15.15 -2.72
C ALA A 72 0.86 -16.59 -3.22
N VAL A 73 1.47 -16.81 -4.40
CA VAL A 73 1.60 -18.14 -5.03
C VAL A 73 3.03 -18.36 -5.49
N GLY A 74 3.57 -19.54 -5.18
CA GLY A 74 4.96 -19.91 -5.46
C GLY A 74 5.96 -19.34 -4.46
N SER A 75 5.52 -18.96 -3.26
CA SER A 75 6.39 -18.47 -2.20
C SER A 75 7.26 -19.60 -1.61
N LYS A 76 8.35 -19.21 -0.94
CA LYS A 76 9.16 -20.17 -0.18
C LYS A 76 8.31 -20.91 0.87
N MET A 77 7.44 -20.22 1.58
CA MET A 77 6.58 -20.80 2.59
C MET A 77 5.66 -21.88 2.00
N GLN A 78 5.09 -21.70 0.81
CA GLN A 78 4.32 -22.74 0.13
C GLN A 78 5.19 -23.96 -0.21
N ARG A 79 6.41 -23.75 -0.67
CA ARG A 79 7.34 -24.87 -0.94
C ARG A 79 7.67 -25.65 0.33
N ASP A 80 7.95 -24.95 1.44
CA ASP A 80 8.26 -25.55 2.74
C ASP A 80 7.08 -26.37 3.30
N TYR A 81 5.84 -25.97 2.99
CA TYR A 81 4.60 -26.66 3.38
C TYR A 81 4.13 -27.69 2.33
N TYR A 82 4.93 -27.94 1.28
CA TYR A 82 4.59 -28.88 0.19
C TYR A 82 3.25 -28.58 -0.49
N ILE A 83 2.93 -27.29 -0.68
CA ILE A 83 1.71 -26.86 -1.39
C ILE A 83 2.00 -26.80 -2.89
N PRO A 84 1.45 -27.73 -3.70
CA PRO A 84 1.77 -27.87 -5.13
C PRO A 84 0.95 -26.90 -6.00
N LEU A 85 0.63 -25.70 -5.51
CA LEU A 85 -0.16 -24.73 -6.24
C LEU A 85 0.69 -23.96 -7.23
N THR A 86 0.35 -24.08 -8.51
CA THR A 86 0.99 -23.30 -9.57
C THR A 86 0.37 -21.91 -9.77
N LYS A 87 1.14 -20.99 -10.34
CA LYS A 87 0.63 -19.65 -10.71
C LYS A 87 -0.49 -19.71 -11.72
N ASP A 88 -0.45 -20.69 -12.65
CA ASP A 88 -1.51 -20.88 -13.65
C ASP A 88 -2.81 -21.39 -13.06
N GLU A 89 -2.74 -22.32 -12.12
CA GLU A 89 -3.93 -22.81 -11.39
C GLU A 89 -4.58 -21.67 -10.57
N ALA A 90 -3.76 -20.90 -9.86
CA ALA A 90 -4.24 -19.76 -9.10
C ALA A 90 -4.88 -18.70 -10.01
N PHE A 91 -4.24 -18.36 -11.12
CA PHE A 91 -4.79 -17.45 -12.11
C PHE A 91 -6.15 -17.92 -12.63
N LYS A 92 -6.24 -19.19 -13.10
CA LYS A 92 -7.49 -19.77 -13.58
C LYS A 92 -8.59 -19.76 -12.52
N LYS A 93 -8.24 -20.07 -11.25
CA LYS A 93 -9.20 -20.07 -10.15
C LYS A 93 -9.73 -18.67 -9.85
N ILE A 94 -8.89 -17.64 -9.83
CA ILE A 94 -9.29 -16.24 -9.65
C ILE A 94 -10.19 -15.79 -10.81
N MET A 95 -9.80 -16.08 -12.05
CA MET A 95 -10.58 -15.71 -13.23
C MET A 95 -11.95 -16.42 -13.27
N ASN A 96 -12.01 -17.70 -12.93
CA ASN A 96 -13.25 -18.47 -12.84
C ASN A 96 -14.16 -17.93 -11.73
N TYR A 97 -13.62 -17.62 -10.55
CA TYR A 97 -14.39 -17.01 -9.45
C TYR A 97 -15.03 -15.68 -9.87
N GLY A 98 -14.28 -14.85 -10.60
CA GLY A 98 -14.75 -13.59 -11.15
C GLY A 98 -15.56 -13.75 -12.46
N HIS A 99 -15.93 -14.97 -12.86
CA HIS A 99 -16.63 -15.26 -14.13
C HIS A 99 -15.98 -14.62 -15.35
N TRP A 100 -14.64 -14.54 -15.35
CA TRP A 100 -13.83 -13.92 -16.40
C TRP A 100 -14.12 -12.43 -16.66
N ARG A 101 -14.76 -11.74 -15.70
CA ARG A 101 -15.04 -10.29 -15.78
C ARG A 101 -13.86 -9.44 -15.35
N SER A 102 -12.93 -10.01 -14.60
CA SER A 102 -11.74 -9.32 -14.14
C SER A 102 -10.76 -9.07 -15.28
N ASN A 103 -9.96 -8.01 -15.17
CA ASN A 103 -8.89 -7.75 -16.12
C ASN A 103 -7.81 -8.85 -16.01
N ALA A 104 -7.75 -9.73 -17.01
CA ALA A 104 -6.86 -10.88 -17.01
C ALA A 104 -5.36 -10.49 -16.93
N ARG A 105 -4.97 -9.36 -17.54
CA ARG A 105 -3.58 -8.87 -17.47
C ARG A 105 -3.21 -8.45 -16.06
N LEU A 106 -4.13 -7.77 -15.37
CA LEU A 106 -3.92 -7.34 -13.99
C LEU A 106 -3.85 -8.56 -13.05
N VAL A 107 -4.78 -9.51 -13.19
CA VAL A 107 -4.77 -10.74 -12.39
C VAL A 107 -3.49 -11.54 -12.64
N ARG A 108 -3.03 -11.64 -13.91
CA ARG A 108 -1.79 -12.33 -14.25
C ARG A 108 -0.58 -11.67 -13.57
N ALA A 109 -0.45 -10.34 -13.71
CA ALA A 109 0.64 -9.59 -13.09
C ALA A 109 0.63 -9.73 -11.55
N PHE A 110 -0.55 -9.67 -10.92
CA PHE A 110 -0.73 -9.86 -9.49
C PHE A 110 -0.26 -11.25 -9.03
N VAL A 111 -0.69 -12.31 -9.71
CA VAL A 111 -0.29 -13.68 -9.37
C VAL A 111 1.20 -13.89 -9.60
N ASP A 112 1.74 -13.43 -10.73
CA ASP A 112 3.14 -13.63 -11.08
C ASP A 112 4.12 -12.96 -10.11
N LYS A 113 3.76 -11.77 -9.61
CA LYS A 113 4.59 -10.95 -8.72
C LYS A 113 4.38 -11.24 -7.24
N SER A 114 3.37 -12.03 -6.88
CA SER A 114 2.96 -12.20 -5.48
C SER A 114 4.04 -12.82 -4.59
N ALA A 115 4.76 -13.83 -5.06
CA ALA A 115 5.85 -14.46 -4.31
C ALA A 115 7.03 -13.50 -4.12
N ASP A 116 7.43 -12.81 -5.19
CA ASP A 116 8.51 -11.81 -5.16
C ASP A 116 8.19 -10.70 -4.13
N THR A 117 6.90 -10.31 -4.04
CA THR A 117 6.42 -9.32 -3.07
C THR A 117 6.58 -9.82 -1.63
N VAL A 118 6.23 -11.07 -1.34
CA VAL A 118 6.43 -11.69 -0.01
C VAL A 118 7.91 -11.72 0.34
N GLU A 119 8.77 -12.15 -0.58
CA GLU A 119 10.22 -12.19 -0.37
C GLU A 119 10.81 -10.80 -0.15
N TRP A 120 10.36 -9.81 -0.92
CA TRP A 120 10.75 -8.40 -0.73
C TRP A 120 10.33 -7.87 0.65
N MET A 121 9.10 -8.12 1.08
CA MET A 121 8.62 -7.73 2.41
C MET A 121 9.44 -8.38 3.53
N GLN A 122 9.77 -9.68 3.40
CA GLN A 122 10.60 -10.39 4.37
C GLN A 122 12.01 -9.82 4.45
N LYS A 123 12.62 -9.48 3.31
CA LYS A 123 13.93 -8.82 3.23
C LYS A 123 13.94 -7.49 3.99
N HIS A 124 12.79 -6.82 4.09
CA HIS A 124 12.61 -5.54 4.79
C HIS A 124 12.02 -5.68 6.20
N GLY A 125 12.11 -6.88 6.78
CA GLY A 125 11.80 -7.11 8.18
C GLY A 125 10.36 -7.53 8.48
N VAL A 126 9.48 -7.65 7.47
CA VAL A 126 8.14 -8.20 7.68
C VAL A 126 8.26 -9.70 7.95
N LYS A 127 7.64 -10.15 9.03
CA LYS A 127 7.62 -11.56 9.40
C LYS A 127 6.25 -12.15 9.11
N PHE A 128 6.25 -13.35 8.54
CA PHE A 128 5.04 -14.13 8.34
C PHE A 128 5.06 -15.34 9.29
N GLU A 129 3.97 -15.53 10.01
CA GLU A 129 3.90 -16.58 11.04
C GLU A 129 3.38 -17.90 10.47
N LYS A 130 2.39 -17.85 9.55
CA LYS A 130 1.80 -19.06 8.98
C LYS A 130 1.21 -18.83 7.60
N LEU A 131 1.01 -19.94 6.90
CA LEU A 131 0.27 -20.02 5.64
C LEU A 131 -1.11 -20.66 5.87
N THR A 132 -2.17 -20.06 5.36
CA THR A 132 -3.53 -20.55 5.54
C THR A 132 -4.42 -20.30 4.32
N THR A 133 -5.68 -20.67 4.44
CA THR A 133 -6.74 -20.35 3.47
C THR A 133 -7.67 -19.30 4.06
N ASN A 134 -8.33 -18.50 3.22
CA ASN A 134 -9.33 -17.51 3.68
C ASN A 134 -10.70 -18.14 3.96
N TYR A 135 -10.93 -19.38 3.54
CA TYR A 135 -12.19 -20.11 3.74
C TYR A 135 -11.94 -21.62 3.70
N PRO A 136 -12.80 -22.44 4.32
CA PRO A 136 -12.68 -23.90 4.30
C PRO A 136 -12.63 -24.45 2.86
N GLY A 137 -11.64 -25.31 2.58
CA GLY A 137 -11.41 -25.86 1.23
C GLY A 137 -10.80 -24.88 0.22
N GLY A 138 -10.41 -23.69 0.65
CA GLY A 138 -9.70 -22.72 -0.18
C GLY A 138 -8.27 -23.11 -0.47
N LEU A 139 -7.60 -22.31 -1.31
CA LEU A 139 -6.19 -22.49 -1.61
C LEU A 139 -5.31 -21.90 -0.49
N TYR A 140 -4.23 -22.60 -0.17
CA TYR A 140 -3.22 -22.12 0.78
C TYR A 140 -2.37 -21.01 0.16
N THR A 141 -2.90 -19.80 0.14
CA THR A 141 -2.30 -18.62 -0.49
C THR A 141 -2.17 -17.44 0.45
N TRP A 142 -2.75 -17.54 1.66
CA TRP A 142 -2.81 -16.42 2.60
C TRP A 142 -1.67 -16.49 3.61
N HIS A 143 -0.72 -15.57 3.47
CA HIS A 143 0.46 -15.43 4.33
C HIS A 143 0.12 -14.45 5.45
N ILE A 144 -0.05 -14.97 6.67
CA ILE A 144 -0.43 -14.18 7.85
C ILE A 144 0.81 -13.49 8.42
N TYR A 145 0.68 -12.20 8.74
CA TYR A 145 1.72 -11.45 9.45
C TYR A 145 1.89 -11.94 10.90
N GLN A 146 3.12 -11.78 11.42
CA GLN A 146 3.41 -12.02 12.83
C GLN A 146 3.01 -10.79 13.66
#